data_3ab3bc00fad8b64fbb05903aaba0548a
#
_entry.id   3ab3bc00fad8b64fbb05903aaba0548a
#
_cell.length_a   1.000
_cell.length_b   1.000
_cell.length_c   1.000
_cell.angle_alpha   90.00
_cell.angle_beta   90.00
_cell.angle_gamma   90.00
#
_symmetry.space_group_name_H-M   'P 1'
#
loop_
_entity.id
_entity.type
_entity.pdbx_description
1 polymer ?
#
loop_
_entity_poly.entity_id
_entity_poly.type
_entity_poly.pdbx_seq_one_letter_code
_entity_poly.pdbx_strand_id
1 'polypeptide(L)'
;MKNYVREGQKLPLFGVGPYIVYGMAAVIIAGIILCAYILKIGNLDGPWILTFRIIGGILIVLGLVIWYIGALRSGMDEHIAENRLKTDGIYAWVRNPMYSGWWMILSGIGLMWHNAALLMTIPINWGIMTVALTNTEEKWLLNLYGQEYRDYCKRVNRCLPMIPKKKAVQR
;
A
#
# COMPACT_ATOMS: atom_id res chain seq x y z
N MET A 1 -10.16 -7.72 -30.57
CA MET A 1 -9.50 -7.83 -29.27
C MET A 1 -8.02 -7.54 -29.48
N LYS A 2 -7.50 -6.43 -28.96
CA LYS A 2 -6.07 -6.11 -29.07
C LYS A 2 -5.32 -6.97 -28.04
N ASN A 3 -4.47 -7.89 -28.51
CA ASN A 3 -3.57 -8.65 -27.65
C ASN A 3 -2.53 -7.68 -27.07
N TYR A 4 -2.67 -7.35 -25.79
CA TYR A 4 -1.76 -6.45 -25.06
C TYR A 4 -0.51 -7.16 -24.50
N VAL A 5 -0.37 -8.46 -24.72
CA VAL A 5 0.86 -9.19 -24.40
C VAL A 5 1.79 -9.12 -25.58
N ARG A 6 2.88 -8.36 -25.44
CA ARG A 6 4.08 -8.63 -26.23
C ARG A 6 4.59 -9.98 -25.78
N GLU A 7 4.69 -10.92 -26.71
CA GLU A 7 5.26 -12.24 -26.46
C GLU A 7 6.58 -12.09 -25.67
N GLY A 8 6.63 -12.70 -24.47
CA GLY A 8 7.80 -12.71 -23.60
C GLY A 8 7.78 -11.85 -22.34
N GLN A 9 6.82 -10.95 -22.12
CA GLN A 9 6.71 -10.19 -20.86
C GLN A 9 5.69 -10.83 -19.92
N LYS A 10 6.11 -11.84 -19.16
CA LYS A 10 5.37 -12.27 -17.96
C LYS A 10 5.56 -11.22 -16.87
N LEU A 11 4.46 -10.68 -16.32
CA LEU A 11 4.52 -9.89 -15.09
C LEU A 11 5.20 -10.76 -14.01
N PRO A 12 6.27 -10.30 -13.36
CA PRO A 12 6.87 -11.07 -12.29
C PRO A 12 5.86 -11.21 -11.16
N LEU A 13 5.63 -12.43 -10.70
CA LEU A 13 4.60 -12.80 -9.72
C LEU A 13 4.68 -11.96 -8.42
N PHE A 14 5.88 -11.55 -8.03
CA PHE A 14 6.15 -10.76 -6.83
C PHE A 14 6.70 -9.36 -7.13
N GLY A 15 7.06 -9.05 -8.37
CA GLY A 15 7.57 -7.74 -8.77
C GLY A 15 8.64 -7.17 -7.83
N VAL A 16 8.54 -5.87 -7.55
CA VAL A 16 9.37 -5.16 -6.55
C VAL A 16 8.75 -5.17 -5.15
N GLY A 17 7.60 -5.82 -4.98
CA GLY A 17 6.81 -5.82 -3.76
C GLY A 17 7.58 -6.11 -2.48
N PRO A 18 8.31 -7.24 -2.39
CA PRO A 18 9.09 -7.57 -1.20
C PRO A 18 10.10 -6.50 -0.82
N TYR A 19 10.78 -5.88 -1.80
CA TYR A 19 11.77 -4.83 -1.54
C TYR A 19 11.14 -3.56 -0.97
N ILE A 20 9.94 -3.19 -1.42
CA ILE A 20 9.19 -2.04 -0.87
C ILE A 20 8.83 -2.32 0.59
N VAL A 21 8.30 -3.50 0.88
CA VAL A 21 7.90 -3.89 2.24
C VAL A 21 9.11 -3.94 3.19
N TYR A 22 10.21 -4.56 2.75
CA TYR A 22 11.44 -4.59 3.55
C TYR A 22 12.03 -3.20 3.77
N GLY A 23 12.00 -2.33 2.76
CA GLY A 23 12.44 -0.95 2.90
C GLY A 23 11.61 -0.18 3.94
N MET A 24 10.28 -0.30 3.89
CA MET A 24 9.39 0.30 4.89
C MET A 24 9.61 -0.27 6.30
N ALA A 25 9.80 -1.58 6.41
CA ALA A 25 10.09 -2.23 7.69
C ALA A 25 11.44 -1.75 8.28
N ALA A 26 12.46 -1.62 7.44
CA ALA A 26 13.76 -1.10 7.86
C ALA A 26 13.67 0.32 8.42
N VAL A 27 12.84 1.19 7.84
CA VAL A 27 12.57 2.55 8.37
C VAL A 27 11.94 2.50 9.75
N ILE A 28 10.96 1.62 9.99
CA ILE A 28 10.33 1.47 11.30
C ILE A 28 11.36 0.97 12.33
N ILE A 29 12.13 -0.08 11.99
CA ILE A 29 13.14 -0.65 12.87
C ILE A 29 14.20 0.40 13.21
N ALA A 30 14.73 1.09 12.21
CA ALA A 30 15.72 2.15 12.41
C ALA A 30 15.15 3.29 13.26
N GLY A 31 13.91 3.70 13.02
CA GLY A 31 13.21 4.71 13.82
C GLY A 31 13.06 4.29 15.27
N ILE A 32 12.68 3.04 15.55
CA ILE A 32 12.58 2.50 16.90
C ILE A 32 13.96 2.54 17.60
N ILE A 33 14.98 1.99 16.93
CA ILE A 33 16.35 1.96 17.51
C ILE A 33 16.83 3.39 17.78
N LEU A 34 16.70 4.28 16.81
CA LEU A 34 17.20 5.65 16.93
C LEU A 34 16.44 6.45 18.00
N CYS A 35 15.09 6.51 17.88
CA CYS A 35 14.29 7.41 18.72
C CYS A 35 14.07 6.84 20.13
N ALA A 36 13.74 5.55 20.26
CA ALA A 36 13.42 4.98 21.57
C ALA A 36 14.64 4.59 22.38
N TYR A 37 15.71 4.08 21.75
CA TYR A 37 16.86 3.52 22.48
C TYR A 37 18.11 4.44 22.49
N ILE A 38 18.45 5.06 21.34
CA ILE A 38 19.66 5.89 21.23
C ILE A 38 19.38 7.31 21.74
N LEU A 39 18.46 8.01 21.10
CA LEU A 39 18.14 9.41 21.41
C LEU A 39 17.21 9.56 22.61
N LYS A 40 16.43 8.52 22.91
CA LYS A 40 15.42 8.48 23.98
C LYS A 40 14.43 9.64 23.94
N ILE A 41 14.04 10.05 22.72
CA ILE A 41 13.12 11.14 22.47
C ILE A 41 11.74 10.60 22.06
N GLY A 42 10.69 11.36 22.39
CA GLY A 42 9.33 11.08 21.93
C GLY A 42 8.65 9.90 22.62
N ASN A 43 9.24 9.31 23.66
CA ASN A 43 8.58 8.29 24.45
C ASN A 43 7.36 8.89 25.17
N LEU A 44 6.23 8.19 25.08
CA LEU A 44 4.96 8.61 25.66
C LEU A 44 4.71 7.91 26.97
N ASP A 45 4.10 8.64 27.91
CA ASP A 45 3.75 8.16 29.24
C ASP A 45 2.25 8.26 29.50
N GLY A 46 1.81 7.61 30.58
CA GLY A 46 0.44 7.69 31.07
C GLY A 46 -0.60 7.20 30.04
N PRO A 47 -1.75 7.92 29.89
CA PRO A 47 -2.85 7.46 29.06
C PRO A 47 -2.52 7.38 27.55
N TRP A 48 -1.48 8.09 27.10
CA TRP A 48 -1.05 8.08 25.71
C TRP A 48 -0.54 6.72 25.26
N ILE A 49 0.03 5.93 26.16
CA ILE A 49 0.48 4.56 25.88
C ILE A 49 -0.71 3.72 25.39
N LEU A 50 -1.82 3.75 26.14
CA LEU A 50 -3.01 2.98 25.81
C LEU A 50 -3.63 3.48 24.50
N THR A 51 -3.72 4.79 24.30
CA THR A 51 -4.25 5.41 23.10
C THR A 51 -3.48 4.97 21.84
N PHE A 52 -2.15 5.05 21.89
CA PHE A 52 -1.29 4.65 20.76
C PHE A 52 -1.37 3.15 20.48
N ARG A 53 -1.46 2.32 21.52
CA ARG A 53 -1.65 0.87 21.36
C ARG A 53 -2.97 0.52 20.74
N ILE A 54 -4.06 1.18 21.14
CA ILE A 54 -5.41 0.95 20.56
C ILE A 54 -5.40 1.36 19.08
N ILE A 55 -4.93 2.56 18.76
CA ILE A 55 -4.88 3.04 17.37
C ILE A 55 -3.97 2.15 16.54
N GLY A 56 -2.79 1.78 17.05
CA GLY A 56 -1.87 0.87 16.40
C GLY A 56 -2.48 -0.50 16.14
N GLY A 57 -3.17 -1.08 17.11
CA GLY A 57 -3.88 -2.34 16.97
C GLY A 57 -4.99 -2.27 15.91
N ILE A 58 -5.78 -1.20 15.89
CA ILE A 58 -6.81 -0.97 14.87
C ILE A 58 -6.18 -0.90 13.46
N LEU A 59 -5.07 -0.16 13.31
CA LEU A 59 -4.38 -0.07 12.02
C LEU A 59 -3.84 -1.41 11.55
N ILE A 60 -3.29 -2.23 12.46
CA ILE A 60 -2.81 -3.58 12.12
C ILE A 60 -3.97 -4.44 11.61
N VAL A 61 -5.09 -4.46 12.33
CA VAL A 61 -6.26 -5.25 11.94
C VAL A 61 -6.82 -4.80 10.59
N LEU A 62 -7.00 -3.50 10.38
CA LEU A 62 -7.46 -2.95 9.10
C LEU A 62 -6.48 -3.26 7.98
N GLY A 63 -5.19 -3.12 8.22
CA GLY A 63 -4.14 -3.43 7.26
C GLY A 63 -4.14 -4.91 6.85
N LEU A 64 -4.30 -5.83 7.81
CA LEU A 64 -4.42 -7.26 7.56
C LEU A 64 -5.67 -7.58 6.72
N VAL A 65 -6.80 -6.96 7.02
CA VAL A 65 -8.05 -7.16 6.25
C VAL A 65 -7.88 -6.68 4.81
N ILE A 66 -7.33 -5.48 4.61
CA ILE A 66 -7.10 -4.92 3.27
C ILE A 66 -6.11 -5.78 2.49
N TRP A 67 -5.02 -6.19 3.14
CA TRP A 67 -4.02 -7.08 2.54
C TRP A 67 -4.63 -8.43 2.15
N TYR A 68 -5.38 -9.06 3.04
CA TYR A 68 -6.03 -10.34 2.80
C TYR A 68 -6.99 -10.29 1.62
N ILE A 69 -7.86 -9.27 1.57
CA ILE A 69 -8.80 -9.09 0.46
C ILE A 69 -8.03 -8.83 -0.85
N GLY A 70 -6.99 -7.99 -0.81
CA GLY A 70 -6.19 -7.65 -1.98
C GLY A 70 -5.37 -8.82 -2.52
N ALA A 71 -4.76 -9.61 -1.63
CA ALA A 71 -3.86 -10.70 -2.01
C ALA A 71 -4.60 -12.00 -2.36
N LEU A 72 -5.58 -12.40 -1.53
CA LEU A 72 -6.14 -13.76 -1.60
C LEU A 72 -7.57 -13.80 -2.14
N ARG A 73 -8.36 -12.75 -1.93
CA ARG A 73 -9.78 -12.76 -2.31
C ARG A 73 -10.10 -11.96 -3.57
N SER A 74 -9.13 -11.25 -4.12
CA SER A 74 -9.38 -10.34 -5.23
C SER A 74 -9.55 -11.02 -6.60
N GLY A 75 -9.10 -12.26 -6.77
CA GLY A 75 -9.02 -12.93 -8.08
C GLY A 75 -8.04 -12.24 -9.03
N MET A 76 -6.99 -11.58 -8.49
CA MET A 76 -6.00 -10.89 -9.30
C MET A 76 -5.28 -11.83 -10.26
N ASP A 77 -5.02 -13.08 -9.85
CA ASP A 77 -4.32 -14.07 -10.67
C ASP A 77 -5.08 -14.39 -11.96
N GLU A 78 -6.42 -14.48 -11.89
CA GLU A 78 -7.26 -14.68 -13.08
C GLU A 78 -7.21 -13.49 -14.03
N HIS A 79 -7.24 -12.26 -13.48
CA HIS A 79 -7.15 -11.04 -14.29
C HIS A 79 -5.77 -10.88 -14.94
N ILE A 80 -4.70 -11.26 -14.24
CA ILE A 80 -3.34 -11.30 -14.80
C ILE A 80 -3.27 -12.31 -15.94
N ALA A 81 -3.83 -13.51 -15.76
CA ALA A 81 -3.85 -14.56 -16.78
C ALA A 81 -4.63 -14.14 -18.04
N GLU A 82 -5.71 -13.36 -17.86
CA GLU A 82 -6.56 -12.87 -18.96
C GLU A 82 -6.11 -11.50 -19.49
N ASN A 83 -5.01 -10.94 -19.02
CA ASN A 83 -4.52 -9.59 -19.37
C ASN A 83 -5.59 -8.50 -19.24
N ARG A 84 -6.37 -8.54 -18.19
CA ARG A 84 -7.40 -7.53 -17.88
C ARG A 84 -7.01 -6.71 -16.67
N LEU A 85 -7.20 -5.39 -16.76
CA LEU A 85 -6.98 -4.49 -15.63
C LEU A 85 -8.05 -4.73 -14.55
N LYS A 86 -7.61 -5.08 -13.33
CA LYS A 86 -8.48 -5.23 -12.18
C LYS A 86 -8.87 -3.87 -11.64
N THR A 87 -10.17 -3.53 -11.64
CA THR A 87 -10.68 -2.22 -11.21
C THR A 87 -11.91 -2.28 -10.30
N ASP A 88 -12.33 -3.50 -9.92
CA ASP A 88 -13.50 -3.79 -9.10
C ASP A 88 -13.12 -4.31 -7.70
N GLY A 89 -14.11 -4.60 -6.86
CA GLY A 89 -13.86 -5.05 -5.49
C GLY A 89 -13.02 -4.05 -4.71
N ILE A 90 -11.99 -4.53 -3.99
CA ILE A 90 -11.07 -3.68 -3.22
C ILE A 90 -10.28 -2.72 -4.13
N TYR A 91 -10.04 -3.08 -5.41
CA TYR A 91 -9.36 -2.25 -6.38
C TYR A 91 -10.21 -1.07 -6.87
N ALA A 92 -11.50 -1.03 -6.59
CA ALA A 92 -12.31 0.17 -6.77
C ALA A 92 -12.06 1.22 -5.68
N TRP A 93 -11.57 0.83 -4.51
CA TRP A 93 -11.30 1.71 -3.36
C TRP A 93 -9.86 2.18 -3.31
N VAL A 94 -8.92 1.33 -3.69
CA VAL A 94 -7.48 1.61 -3.67
C VAL A 94 -6.77 0.80 -4.76
N ARG A 95 -5.83 1.43 -5.49
CA ARG A 95 -5.15 0.76 -6.60
C ARG A 95 -4.17 -0.32 -6.17
N ASN A 96 -3.55 -0.14 -5.00
CA ASN A 96 -2.52 -1.02 -4.49
C ASN A 96 -2.88 -1.53 -3.08
N PRO A 97 -3.93 -2.36 -2.93
CA PRO A 97 -4.44 -2.77 -1.62
C PRO A 97 -3.40 -3.54 -0.79
N MET A 98 -2.59 -4.39 -1.41
CA MET A 98 -1.55 -5.15 -0.70
C MET A 98 -0.51 -4.24 -0.05
N TYR A 99 -0.05 -3.22 -0.77
CA TYR A 99 0.91 -2.25 -0.23
C TYR A 99 0.29 -1.33 0.81
N SER A 100 -0.96 -0.92 0.60
CA SER A 100 -1.73 -0.16 1.60
C SER A 100 -1.88 -0.94 2.89
N GLY A 101 -2.17 -2.22 2.80
CA GLY A 101 -2.25 -3.12 3.95
C GLY A 101 -0.92 -3.18 4.72
N TRP A 102 0.19 -3.42 4.02
CA TRP A 102 1.52 -3.42 4.65
C TRP A 102 1.89 -2.08 5.27
N TRP A 103 1.60 -0.97 4.60
CA TRP A 103 1.85 0.36 5.14
C TRP A 103 1.06 0.61 6.44
N MET A 104 -0.20 0.19 6.50
CA MET A 104 -1.02 0.30 7.71
C MET A 104 -0.51 -0.62 8.82
N ILE A 105 -0.13 -1.87 8.53
CA ILE A 105 0.43 -2.82 9.50
C ILE A 105 1.71 -2.25 10.11
N LEU A 106 2.65 -1.82 9.30
CA LEU A 106 3.93 -1.28 9.74
C LEU A 106 3.74 0.03 10.53
N SER A 107 2.83 0.92 10.09
CA SER A 107 2.47 2.12 10.85
C SER A 107 1.88 1.77 12.21
N GLY A 108 1.00 0.78 12.26
CA GLY A 108 0.41 0.28 13.50
C GLY A 108 1.46 -0.29 14.46
N ILE A 109 2.42 -1.07 13.96
CA ILE A 109 3.55 -1.58 14.75
C ILE A 109 4.36 -0.42 15.32
N GLY A 110 4.67 0.60 14.53
CA GLY A 110 5.36 1.80 14.99
C GLY A 110 4.60 2.52 16.12
N LEU A 111 3.28 2.66 16.00
CA LEU A 111 2.44 3.25 17.04
C LEU A 111 2.41 2.42 18.33
N MET A 112 2.39 1.10 18.24
CA MET A 112 2.42 0.23 19.43
C MET A 112 3.67 0.41 20.28
N TRP A 113 4.73 0.98 19.73
CA TRP A 113 5.94 1.36 20.46
C TRP A 113 5.75 2.61 21.33
N HIS A 114 4.55 3.21 21.31
CA HIS A 114 4.13 4.40 22.08
C HIS A 114 5.21 5.51 22.11
N ASN A 115 5.75 5.80 20.93
CA ASN A 115 6.75 6.86 20.74
C ASN A 115 6.26 7.85 19.66
N ALA A 116 6.08 9.11 20.05
CA ALA A 116 5.55 10.14 19.16
C ALA A 116 6.47 10.45 17.97
N ALA A 117 7.79 10.28 18.11
CA ALA A 117 8.73 10.52 17.02
C ALA A 117 8.52 9.52 15.87
N LEU A 118 8.00 8.31 16.17
CA LEU A 118 7.70 7.31 15.14
C LEU A 118 6.53 7.68 14.24
N LEU A 119 5.71 8.69 14.60
CA LEU A 119 4.69 9.23 13.70
C LEU A 119 5.29 9.74 12.39
N MET A 120 6.54 10.21 12.41
CA MET A 120 7.24 10.66 11.20
C MET A 120 7.53 9.52 10.22
N THR A 121 7.58 8.27 10.68
CA THR A 121 7.78 7.12 9.79
C THR A 121 6.57 6.86 8.88
N ILE A 122 5.38 7.31 9.27
CA ILE A 122 4.14 7.15 8.48
C ILE A 122 4.24 7.86 7.13
N PRO A 123 4.48 9.19 7.07
CA PRO A 123 4.65 9.89 5.79
C PRO A 123 5.93 9.47 5.06
N ILE A 124 7.01 9.12 5.76
CA ILE A 124 8.24 8.62 5.13
C ILE A 124 7.95 7.32 4.38
N ASN A 125 7.33 6.34 5.01
CA ASN A 125 6.97 5.06 4.37
C ASN A 125 5.97 5.26 3.23
N TRP A 126 5.00 6.16 3.39
CA TRP A 126 4.10 6.51 2.30
C TRP A 126 4.85 7.09 1.10
N GLY A 127 5.85 7.95 1.33
CA GLY A 127 6.71 8.51 0.30
C GLY A 127 7.54 7.43 -0.42
N ILE A 128 8.22 6.56 0.34
CA ILE A 128 9.01 5.43 -0.21
C ILE A 128 8.13 4.56 -1.10
N MET A 129 6.98 4.12 -0.59
CA MET A 129 6.03 3.31 -1.33
C MET A 129 5.55 4.02 -2.60
N THR A 130 5.20 5.30 -2.50
CA THR A 130 4.74 6.10 -3.63
C THR A 130 5.78 6.22 -4.73
N VAL A 131 7.02 6.55 -4.36
CA VAL A 131 8.14 6.69 -5.31
C VAL A 131 8.46 5.35 -5.97
N ALA A 132 8.51 4.28 -5.18
CA ALA A 132 8.79 2.94 -5.70
C ALA A 132 7.71 2.49 -6.69
N LEU A 133 6.43 2.55 -6.32
CA LEU A 133 5.32 2.14 -7.18
C LEU A 133 5.23 2.97 -8.47
N THR A 134 5.41 4.28 -8.37
CA THR A 134 5.38 5.18 -9.54
C THR A 134 6.47 4.84 -10.54
N ASN A 135 7.66 4.47 -10.05
CA ASN A 135 8.80 4.20 -10.90
C ASN A 135 8.87 2.76 -11.45
N THR A 136 8.05 1.87 -10.93
CA THR A 136 8.06 0.45 -11.29
C THR A 136 6.70 -0.03 -11.80
N GLU A 137 5.84 -0.52 -10.90
CA GLU A 137 4.59 -1.20 -11.25
C GLU A 137 3.60 -0.31 -12.01
N GLU A 138 3.46 0.97 -11.62
CA GLU A 138 2.57 1.88 -12.33
C GLU A 138 3.05 2.18 -13.77
N LYS A 139 4.38 2.22 -14.00
CA LYS A 139 4.91 2.34 -15.37
C LYS A 139 4.58 1.11 -16.21
N TRP A 140 4.70 -0.09 -15.62
CA TRP A 140 4.33 -1.32 -16.33
C TRP A 140 2.86 -1.37 -16.67
N LEU A 141 1.99 -1.05 -15.72
CA LEU A 141 0.56 -1.01 -15.93
C LEU A 141 0.17 0.05 -16.97
N LEU A 142 0.85 1.20 -16.95
CA LEU A 142 0.63 2.25 -17.95
C LEU A 142 1.05 1.80 -19.36
N ASN A 143 2.19 1.11 -19.47
CA ASN A 143 2.64 0.57 -20.75
C ASN A 143 1.73 -0.53 -21.28
N LEU A 144 1.18 -1.35 -20.38
CA LEU A 144 0.32 -2.48 -20.72
C LEU A 144 -1.10 -2.06 -21.09
N TYR A 145 -1.73 -1.19 -20.26
CA TYR A 145 -3.14 -0.83 -20.38
C TYR A 145 -3.38 0.60 -20.92
N GLY A 146 -2.33 1.41 -21.07
CA GLY A 146 -2.40 2.71 -21.71
C GLY A 146 -3.45 3.66 -21.11
N GLN A 147 -4.41 4.08 -21.94
CA GLN A 147 -5.43 5.05 -21.54
C GLN A 147 -6.40 4.50 -20.49
N GLU A 148 -6.69 3.20 -20.52
CA GLU A 148 -7.56 2.55 -19.53
C GLU A 148 -6.98 2.70 -18.11
N TYR A 149 -5.67 2.47 -17.96
CA TYR A 149 -4.99 2.66 -16.68
C TYR A 149 -4.95 4.12 -16.24
N ARG A 150 -4.75 5.07 -17.16
CA ARG A 150 -4.80 6.52 -16.86
C ARG A 150 -6.17 6.92 -16.31
N ASP A 151 -7.25 6.44 -16.90
CA ASP A 151 -8.60 6.77 -16.48
C ASP A 151 -8.96 6.09 -15.15
N TYR A 152 -8.40 4.91 -14.88
CA TYR A 152 -8.46 4.26 -13.58
C TYR A 152 -7.73 5.09 -12.51
N CYS A 153 -6.54 5.59 -12.79
CA CYS A 153 -5.76 6.45 -11.88
C CYS A 153 -6.48 7.75 -11.48
N LYS A 154 -7.30 8.33 -12.37
CA LYS A 154 -8.09 9.54 -12.06
C LYS A 154 -9.21 9.28 -11.05
N ARG A 155 -9.71 8.04 -10.98
CA ARG A 155 -10.87 7.66 -10.17
C ARG A 155 -10.50 7.06 -8.82
N VAL A 156 -9.40 6.32 -8.77
CA VAL A 156 -9.00 5.54 -7.60
C VAL A 156 -7.65 5.99 -7.07
N ASN A 157 -7.56 6.19 -5.76
CA ASN A 157 -6.31 6.61 -5.12
C ASN A 157 -5.28 5.48 -5.14
N ARG A 158 -3.99 5.84 -5.10
CA ARG A 158 -2.87 4.88 -5.15
C ARG A 158 -2.84 3.96 -3.94
N CYS A 159 -2.82 4.52 -2.74
CA CYS A 159 -2.54 3.78 -1.50
C CYS A 159 -3.51 4.09 -0.36
N LEU A 160 -4.29 5.17 -0.46
CA LEU A 160 -5.29 5.50 0.54
C LEU A 160 -6.65 4.99 0.07
N PRO A 161 -7.29 4.06 0.80
CA PRO A 161 -8.64 3.61 0.45
C PRO A 161 -9.62 4.78 0.50
N MET A 162 -10.33 5.01 -0.60
CA MET A 162 -11.31 6.09 -0.73
C MET A 162 -12.59 5.53 -1.34
N ILE A 163 -13.73 6.15 -1.00
CA ILE A 163 -15.03 5.77 -1.56
C ILE A 163 -14.95 5.84 -3.10
N PRO A 164 -15.34 4.77 -3.81
CA PRO A 164 -15.28 4.73 -5.26
C PRO A 164 -16.05 5.88 -5.92
N LYS A 165 -15.39 6.65 -6.78
CA LYS A 165 -16.09 7.64 -7.60
C LYS A 165 -16.91 6.92 -8.69
N LYS A 166 -18.19 7.26 -8.83
CA LYS A 166 -19.05 6.70 -9.88
C LYS A 166 -18.40 6.91 -11.25
N LYS A 167 -18.45 5.88 -12.12
CA LYS A 167 -18.09 6.06 -13.53
C LYS A 167 -18.93 7.20 -14.09
N ALA A 168 -18.31 8.21 -14.68
CA ALA A 168 -19.05 9.18 -15.48
C ALA A 168 -19.69 8.39 -16.63
N VAL A 169 -21.01 8.41 -16.70
CA VAL A 169 -21.74 7.86 -17.84
C VAL A 169 -21.37 8.75 -19.02
N GLN A 170 -20.57 8.23 -19.94
CA GLN A 170 -20.39 8.89 -21.22
C GLN A 170 -21.76 8.88 -21.91
N ARG A 171 -22.38 10.06 -21.97
CA ARG A 171 -23.50 10.35 -22.85
C ARG A 171 -22.99 10.61 -24.27
#